data_54d06c3100260a67d3ca3f0c228e4426
#
_entry.id   54d06c3100260a67d3ca3f0c228e4426
#
_cell.length_a   1.000
_cell.length_b   1.000
_cell.length_c   1.000
_cell.angle_alpha   90.00
_cell.angle_beta   90.00
_cell.angle_gamma   90.00
#
_symmetry.space_group_name_H-M   'P 1'
#
loop_
_entity.id
_entity.type
_entity.pdbx_description
1 polymer ?
#
loop_
_entity_poly.entity_id
_entity_poly.type
_entity_poly.pdbx_seq_one_letter_code
_entity_poly.pdbx_strand_id
1 'polypeptide(L)'
;MHRETFVEVDLDALSKNASNIVKKYNNYKYYIGMVKANAYGHGMYIVNELIKSGINYFAVSSLDEALEIRKFNKEIPVLCVEPINVNSVPLAIKNNITLTIANYSYFSEFIKRVNGPVKVHIKVDSGMHRLGVCEKYEFNRLYNTIKDIPDIFLEGVFTHFATPGVNDRYFDLQLKTFKEITEDVDLKKIPIIHLSSSFIVLAHPKIDIANGIRIGTILYGYDIAPHKLSNSPINLLKKMRNSYLRKKYNISKTYDDVKIDLTPALKIKSNILQLKHIDPGDKVGYGYKYTAKESVRLATVPIGFDDGLGIHTKYVVIKGKRFHIIGEISMCMISVLLDSTIGLKDQVTILGDGITLGMIARQNHTSFHDVLVNLGKNLPRVYIKDGKRVAMVKYNKSEVSK
;
A
#
# COMPACT_ATOMS: atom_id res chain seq x y z
N MET A 1 -2.32 0.27 -26.82
CA MET A 1 -3.06 0.84 -25.69
C MET A 1 -4.31 1.50 -26.25
N HIS A 2 -5.47 1.32 -25.60
CA HIS A 2 -6.73 1.88 -26.12
C HIS A 2 -7.18 3.13 -25.35
N ARG A 3 -6.51 3.45 -24.22
CA ARG A 3 -6.69 4.68 -23.45
C ARG A 3 -5.43 5.53 -23.50
N GLU A 4 -5.62 6.82 -23.56
CA GLU A 4 -4.52 7.80 -23.55
C GLU A 4 -3.92 7.97 -22.14
N THR A 5 -4.70 7.66 -21.09
CA THR A 5 -4.28 7.73 -19.69
C THR A 5 -3.84 6.36 -19.18
N PHE A 6 -2.73 6.31 -18.47
CA PHE A 6 -2.14 5.08 -17.96
C PHE A 6 -1.34 5.32 -16.68
N VAL A 7 -1.18 4.25 -15.92
CA VAL A 7 -0.25 4.17 -14.79
C VAL A 7 1.09 3.66 -15.29
N GLU A 8 2.14 4.43 -15.08
CA GLU A 8 3.53 4.02 -15.32
C GLU A 8 4.11 3.49 -14.02
N VAL A 9 4.66 2.27 -14.06
CA VAL A 9 5.28 1.61 -12.91
C VAL A 9 6.76 1.38 -13.22
N ASP A 10 7.61 2.01 -12.44
CA ASP A 10 9.06 1.92 -12.53
C ASP A 10 9.59 0.73 -11.73
N LEU A 11 10.00 -0.32 -12.45
CA LEU A 11 10.52 -1.55 -11.86
C LEU A 11 11.91 -1.36 -11.24
N ASP A 12 12.72 -0.45 -11.79
CA ASP A 12 14.06 -0.16 -11.25
C ASP A 12 13.94 0.55 -9.89
N ALA A 13 12.99 1.48 -9.77
CA ALA A 13 12.69 2.14 -8.51
C ALA A 13 12.20 1.12 -7.46
N LEU A 14 11.31 0.18 -7.83
CA LEU A 14 10.85 -0.89 -6.93
C LEU A 14 12.00 -1.79 -6.49
N SER A 15 12.84 -2.22 -7.43
CA SER A 15 14.01 -3.05 -7.14
C SER A 15 14.99 -2.35 -6.20
N LYS A 16 15.30 -1.08 -6.46
CA LYS A 16 16.16 -0.25 -5.61
C LYS A 16 15.58 -0.10 -4.20
N ASN A 17 14.29 0.21 -4.09
CA ASN A 17 13.61 0.36 -2.79
C ASN A 17 13.70 -0.95 -1.98
N ALA A 18 13.33 -2.09 -2.59
CA ALA A 18 13.37 -3.39 -1.93
C ALA A 18 14.80 -3.75 -1.47
N SER A 19 15.78 -3.61 -2.35
CA SER A 19 17.20 -3.88 -2.02
C SER A 19 17.73 -3.00 -0.90
N ASN A 20 17.40 -1.70 -0.91
CA ASN A 20 17.78 -0.75 0.15
C ASN A 20 17.16 -1.13 1.51
N ILE A 21 15.90 -1.58 1.51
CA ILE A 21 15.22 -2.04 2.72
C ILE A 21 15.87 -3.32 3.25
N VAL A 22 16.06 -4.32 2.40
CA VAL A 22 16.71 -5.59 2.78
C VAL A 22 18.12 -5.36 3.33
N LYS A 23 18.91 -4.53 2.67
CA LYS A 23 20.26 -4.14 3.13
C LYS A 23 20.23 -3.42 4.48
N LYS A 24 19.29 -2.50 4.67
CA LYS A 24 19.16 -1.71 5.91
C LYS A 24 18.74 -2.57 7.10
N TYR A 25 17.85 -3.52 6.89
CA TYR A 25 17.27 -4.40 7.91
C TYR A 25 17.73 -5.85 7.75
N ASN A 26 19.03 -6.05 7.50
CA ASN A 26 19.64 -7.35 7.20
C ASN A 26 19.61 -8.38 8.36
N ASN A 27 19.09 -7.98 9.51
CA ASN A 27 18.93 -8.82 10.69
C ASN A 27 17.57 -9.54 10.79
N TYR A 28 16.72 -9.42 9.73
CA TYR A 28 15.51 -10.22 9.58
C TYR A 28 15.74 -11.37 8.59
N LYS A 29 15.00 -12.47 8.79
CA LYS A 29 15.01 -13.64 7.89
C LYS A 29 13.92 -13.53 6.81
N TYR A 30 12.75 -12.99 7.18
CA TYR A 30 11.59 -12.92 6.31
C TYR A 30 11.23 -11.45 5.98
N TYR A 31 11.31 -11.13 4.70
CA TYR A 31 10.91 -9.84 4.12
C TYR A 31 9.57 -10.03 3.43
N ILE A 32 8.48 -9.74 4.16
CA ILE A 32 7.13 -9.99 3.70
C ILE A 32 6.64 -8.75 2.95
N GLY A 33 6.63 -8.80 1.63
CA GLY A 33 6.11 -7.74 0.76
C GLY A 33 4.59 -7.69 0.82
N MET A 34 4.03 -6.56 1.28
CA MET A 34 2.60 -6.33 1.29
C MET A 34 2.13 -5.89 -0.10
N VAL A 35 1.45 -6.77 -0.82
CA VAL A 35 0.99 -6.51 -2.20
C VAL A 35 -0.55 -6.49 -2.33
N LYS A 36 -1.26 -6.28 -1.22
CA LYS A 36 -2.71 -6.09 -1.20
C LYS A 36 -3.13 -4.85 -1.99
N ALA A 37 -4.43 -4.72 -2.30
CA ALA A 37 -5.01 -3.67 -3.12
C ALA A 37 -4.28 -3.54 -4.48
N ASN A 38 -4.15 -4.68 -5.18
CA ASN A 38 -3.43 -4.78 -6.44
C ASN A 38 -2.01 -4.21 -6.35
N ALA A 39 -1.24 -4.67 -5.34
CA ALA A 39 0.10 -4.17 -5.01
C ALA A 39 0.12 -2.65 -4.81
N TYR A 40 -0.78 -2.13 -3.96
CA TYR A 40 -0.95 -0.68 -3.73
C TYR A 40 -1.11 0.10 -5.06
N GLY A 41 -1.88 -0.45 -5.98
CA GLY A 41 -2.13 0.14 -7.28
C GLY A 41 -1.05 -0.11 -8.35
N HIS A 42 0.07 -0.75 -8.01
CA HIS A 42 1.17 -1.01 -8.96
C HIS A 42 0.93 -2.24 -9.88
N GLY A 43 0.02 -3.14 -9.47
CA GLY A 43 -0.26 -4.38 -10.21
C GLY A 43 0.67 -5.53 -9.86
N MET A 44 0.18 -6.78 -9.98
CA MET A 44 0.92 -7.98 -9.53
C MET A 44 2.10 -8.37 -10.43
N TYR A 45 2.27 -7.77 -11.59
CA TYR A 45 3.43 -8.01 -12.48
C TYR A 45 4.78 -7.74 -11.77
N ILE A 46 4.81 -6.89 -10.74
CA ILE A 46 6.00 -6.53 -9.97
C ILE A 46 6.55 -7.67 -9.11
N VAL A 47 5.78 -8.74 -8.88
CA VAL A 47 6.11 -9.84 -7.94
C VAL A 47 7.50 -10.41 -8.21
N ASN A 48 7.79 -10.80 -9.46
CA ASN A 48 9.07 -11.41 -9.80
C ASN A 48 10.25 -10.43 -9.67
N GLU A 49 10.04 -9.14 -9.88
CA GLU A 49 11.09 -8.13 -9.67
C GLU A 49 11.40 -7.95 -8.19
N LEU A 50 10.38 -7.94 -7.34
CA LEU A 50 10.56 -7.86 -5.89
C LEU A 50 11.26 -9.10 -5.32
N ILE A 51 10.98 -10.31 -5.84
CA ILE A 51 11.70 -11.54 -5.46
C ILE A 51 13.19 -11.40 -5.75
N LYS A 52 13.55 -10.96 -6.96
CA LYS A 52 14.95 -10.72 -7.34
C LYS A 52 15.66 -9.72 -6.45
N SER A 53 14.90 -8.81 -5.83
CA SER A 53 15.40 -7.75 -4.96
C SER A 53 15.42 -8.11 -3.47
N GLY A 54 15.15 -9.40 -3.13
CA GLY A 54 15.29 -9.93 -1.78
C GLY A 54 13.98 -10.06 -0.97
N ILE A 55 12.82 -9.75 -1.56
CA ILE A 55 11.53 -10.09 -0.95
C ILE A 55 11.31 -11.61 -1.08
N ASN A 56 11.15 -12.29 0.03
CA ASN A 56 11.09 -13.75 0.06
C ASN A 56 9.77 -14.32 0.58
N TYR A 57 8.78 -13.44 0.80
CA TYR A 57 7.42 -13.79 1.20
C TYR A 57 6.47 -12.67 0.74
N PHE A 58 5.24 -12.99 0.37
CA PHE A 58 4.22 -11.98 0.08
C PHE A 58 3.02 -12.08 1.02
N ALA A 59 2.33 -10.95 1.20
CA ALA A 59 1.10 -10.93 1.97
C ALA A 59 0.05 -10.05 1.28
N VAL A 60 -1.17 -10.58 1.25
CA VAL A 60 -2.35 -10.00 0.61
C VAL A 60 -3.54 -9.99 1.57
N SER A 61 -4.64 -9.30 1.23
CA SER A 61 -5.84 -9.28 2.06
C SER A 61 -6.86 -10.35 1.68
N SER A 62 -6.87 -10.84 0.46
CA SER A 62 -7.86 -11.81 -0.02
C SER A 62 -7.24 -12.99 -0.77
N LEU A 63 -8.02 -14.07 -0.90
CA LEU A 63 -7.62 -15.22 -1.71
C LEU A 63 -7.50 -14.85 -3.19
N ASP A 64 -8.37 -13.96 -3.70
CA ASP A 64 -8.31 -13.54 -5.10
C ASP A 64 -6.98 -12.86 -5.43
N GLU A 65 -6.48 -11.98 -4.54
CA GLU A 65 -5.16 -11.37 -4.69
C GLU A 65 -4.02 -12.42 -4.62
N ALA A 66 -4.16 -13.43 -3.76
CA ALA A 66 -3.18 -14.52 -3.68
C ALA A 66 -3.16 -15.34 -4.99
N LEU A 67 -4.31 -15.62 -5.56
CA LEU A 67 -4.44 -16.31 -6.84
C LEU A 67 -3.88 -15.47 -8.01
N GLU A 68 -4.02 -14.14 -7.95
CA GLU A 68 -3.37 -13.27 -8.92
C GLU A 68 -1.83 -13.38 -8.86
N ILE A 69 -1.23 -13.46 -7.66
CA ILE A 69 0.22 -13.72 -7.51
C ILE A 69 0.60 -15.04 -8.18
N ARG A 70 -0.23 -16.08 -8.03
CA ARG A 70 0.01 -17.42 -8.63
C ARG A 70 0.05 -17.43 -10.15
N LYS A 71 -0.52 -16.42 -10.81
CA LYS A 71 -0.38 -16.23 -12.27
C LYS A 71 1.05 -15.86 -12.66
N PHE A 72 1.79 -15.20 -11.78
CA PHE A 72 3.16 -14.74 -12.02
C PHE A 72 4.23 -15.63 -11.35
N ASN A 73 3.91 -16.22 -10.20
CA ASN A 73 4.84 -17.09 -9.47
C ASN A 73 4.08 -18.18 -8.72
N LYS A 74 4.45 -19.45 -8.98
CA LYS A 74 3.79 -20.63 -8.41
C LYS A 74 4.32 -21.02 -7.02
N GLU A 75 5.53 -20.60 -6.67
CA GLU A 75 6.31 -21.16 -5.56
C GLU A 75 6.43 -20.24 -4.35
N ILE A 76 6.57 -18.93 -4.61
CA ILE A 76 6.82 -17.97 -3.53
C ILE A 76 5.75 -18.09 -2.43
N PRO A 77 6.10 -18.13 -1.14
CA PRO A 77 5.12 -18.16 -0.07
C PRO A 77 4.21 -16.92 -0.09
N VAL A 78 2.91 -17.14 0.09
CA VAL A 78 1.88 -16.08 0.10
C VAL A 78 0.95 -16.29 1.28
N LEU A 79 0.80 -15.27 2.12
CA LEU A 79 -0.12 -15.22 3.27
C LEU A 79 -1.33 -14.34 2.95
N CYS A 80 -2.54 -14.87 3.12
CA CYS A 80 -3.72 -14.04 3.31
C CYS A 80 -3.75 -13.54 4.76
N VAL A 81 -3.52 -12.24 5.00
CA VAL A 81 -3.46 -11.67 6.37
C VAL A 81 -4.83 -11.48 7.03
N GLU A 82 -5.89 -11.75 6.29
CA GLU A 82 -7.28 -11.78 6.76
C GLU A 82 -7.83 -13.20 6.59
N PRO A 83 -8.73 -13.67 7.47
CA PRO A 83 -9.45 -14.94 7.28
C PRO A 83 -10.22 -14.92 5.95
N ILE A 84 -10.13 -16.00 5.20
CA ILE A 84 -10.90 -16.18 3.96
C ILE A 84 -12.23 -16.85 4.25
N ASN A 85 -13.14 -16.87 3.26
CA ASN A 85 -14.34 -17.69 3.35
C ASN A 85 -13.94 -19.17 3.51
N VAL A 86 -14.47 -19.83 4.52
CA VAL A 86 -14.11 -21.24 4.85
C VAL A 86 -14.38 -22.21 3.69
N ASN A 87 -15.37 -21.94 2.85
CA ASN A 87 -15.64 -22.76 1.67
C ASN A 87 -14.55 -22.66 0.61
N SER A 88 -13.69 -21.64 0.68
CA SER A 88 -12.56 -21.44 -0.24
C SER A 88 -11.25 -22.05 0.28
N VAL A 89 -11.24 -22.67 1.46
CA VAL A 89 -10.05 -23.32 2.04
C VAL A 89 -9.47 -24.39 1.10
N PRO A 90 -10.25 -25.29 0.47
CA PRO A 90 -9.69 -26.26 -0.48
C PRO A 90 -8.99 -25.60 -1.69
N LEU A 91 -9.52 -24.48 -2.16
CA LEU A 91 -8.90 -23.73 -3.26
C LEU A 91 -7.57 -23.09 -2.83
N ALA A 92 -7.51 -22.57 -1.61
CA ALA A 92 -6.28 -22.03 -1.03
C ALA A 92 -5.20 -23.12 -0.86
N ILE A 93 -5.57 -24.29 -0.35
CA ILE A 93 -4.69 -25.46 -0.22
C ILE A 93 -4.13 -25.88 -1.58
N LYS A 94 -4.99 -26.05 -2.58
CA LYS A 94 -4.59 -26.41 -3.96
C LYS A 94 -3.56 -25.45 -4.54
N ASN A 95 -3.59 -24.18 -4.15
CA ASN A 95 -2.70 -23.15 -4.65
C ASN A 95 -1.54 -22.82 -3.68
N ASN A 96 -1.32 -23.62 -2.64
CA ASN A 96 -0.27 -23.43 -1.64
C ASN A 96 -0.28 -22.01 -1.04
N ILE A 97 -1.46 -21.57 -0.55
CA ILE A 97 -1.65 -20.26 0.09
C ILE A 97 -1.70 -20.47 1.61
N THR A 98 -0.86 -19.73 2.33
CA THR A 98 -0.86 -19.69 3.80
C THR A 98 -2.05 -18.84 4.28
N LEU A 99 -2.76 -19.31 5.32
CA LEU A 99 -4.01 -18.70 5.78
C LEU A 99 -3.89 -18.15 7.21
N THR A 100 -4.69 -17.13 7.52
CA THR A 100 -4.74 -16.53 8.85
C THR A 100 -5.87 -17.12 9.67
N ILE A 101 -5.55 -17.55 10.88
CA ILE A 101 -6.49 -17.92 11.93
C ILE A 101 -6.58 -16.77 12.93
N ALA A 102 -7.78 -16.19 13.11
CA ALA A 102 -7.98 -14.99 13.91
C ALA A 102 -8.81 -15.23 15.19
N ASN A 103 -9.49 -16.36 15.31
CA ASN A 103 -10.23 -16.79 16.50
C ASN A 103 -10.58 -18.28 16.40
N TYR A 104 -10.99 -18.86 17.52
CA TYR A 104 -11.32 -20.28 17.59
C TYR A 104 -12.61 -20.63 16.87
N SER A 105 -13.60 -19.76 16.84
CA SER A 105 -14.87 -19.98 16.13
C SER A 105 -14.64 -20.14 14.61
N TYR A 106 -13.85 -19.24 14.01
CA TYR A 106 -13.44 -19.37 12.61
C TYR A 106 -12.65 -20.67 12.40
N PHE A 107 -11.71 -20.98 13.29
CA PHE A 107 -10.88 -22.17 13.19
C PHE A 107 -11.71 -23.48 13.22
N SER A 108 -12.74 -23.54 14.05
CA SER A 108 -13.62 -24.72 14.13
C SER A 108 -14.39 -25.02 12.84
N GLU A 109 -14.70 -23.99 12.06
CA GLU A 109 -15.30 -24.16 10.72
C GLU A 109 -14.23 -24.42 9.64
N PHE A 110 -13.07 -23.79 9.80
CA PHE A 110 -11.92 -23.97 8.91
C PHE A 110 -11.46 -25.43 8.85
N ILE A 111 -11.30 -26.12 10.00
CA ILE A 111 -10.81 -27.49 10.05
C ILE A 111 -11.74 -28.47 9.32
N LYS A 112 -13.05 -28.21 9.28
CA LYS A 112 -14.02 -29.03 8.54
C LYS A 112 -13.84 -28.99 7.03
N ARG A 113 -13.05 -28.01 6.52
CA ARG A 113 -12.80 -27.77 5.08
C ARG A 113 -11.37 -28.13 4.67
N VAL A 114 -10.49 -28.46 5.64
CA VAL A 114 -9.13 -28.91 5.36
C VAL A 114 -9.19 -30.27 4.64
N ASN A 115 -8.57 -30.34 3.48
CA ASN A 115 -8.52 -31.53 2.63
C ASN A 115 -7.09 -31.85 2.14
N GLY A 116 -6.08 -31.38 2.88
CA GLY A 116 -4.66 -31.60 2.63
C GLY A 116 -3.80 -30.61 3.39
N PRO A 117 -2.47 -30.71 3.28
CA PRO A 117 -1.54 -29.89 4.05
C PRO A 117 -1.73 -28.39 3.84
N VAL A 118 -1.85 -27.64 4.94
CA VAL A 118 -2.03 -26.20 4.93
C VAL A 118 -1.17 -25.53 6.00
N LYS A 119 -0.55 -24.40 5.60
CA LYS A 119 0.18 -23.53 6.52
C LYS A 119 -0.75 -22.47 7.06
N VAL A 120 -0.64 -22.19 8.35
CA VAL A 120 -1.44 -21.15 9.00
C VAL A 120 -0.59 -20.22 9.84
N HIS A 121 -1.02 -18.95 9.93
CA HIS A 121 -0.53 -18.00 10.91
C HIS A 121 -1.63 -17.64 11.90
N ILE A 122 -1.34 -17.65 13.19
CA ILE A 122 -2.26 -17.12 14.21
C ILE A 122 -2.06 -15.62 14.28
N LYS A 123 -3.15 -14.87 14.15
CA LYS A 123 -3.16 -13.44 14.37
C LYS A 123 -3.57 -13.12 15.79
N VAL A 124 -2.73 -12.34 16.48
CA VAL A 124 -2.99 -11.81 17.82
C VAL A 124 -3.45 -10.34 17.69
N ASP A 125 -4.55 -9.99 18.33
CA ASP A 125 -4.94 -8.59 18.53
C ASP A 125 -4.44 -8.11 19.89
N SER A 126 -3.34 -7.43 19.86
CA SER A 126 -2.68 -6.90 21.07
C SER A 126 -3.16 -5.49 21.44
N GLY A 127 -4.30 -5.04 20.90
CA GLY A 127 -4.87 -3.73 21.23
C GLY A 127 -5.17 -2.83 20.03
N MET A 128 -5.12 -3.35 18.80
CA MET A 128 -5.65 -2.62 17.64
C MET A 128 -7.17 -2.70 17.54
N HIS A 129 -7.78 -3.71 18.18
CA HIS A 129 -9.22 -3.98 18.24
C HIS A 129 -9.87 -4.08 16.84
N ARG A 130 -9.21 -4.81 15.94
CA ARG A 130 -9.72 -5.02 14.59
C ARG A 130 -9.91 -6.48 14.22
N LEU A 131 -8.92 -7.32 14.48
CA LEU A 131 -8.91 -8.73 14.11
C LEU A 131 -7.81 -9.47 14.88
N GLY A 132 -8.09 -10.66 15.36
CA GLY A 132 -7.13 -11.53 16.02
C GLY A 132 -7.58 -11.97 17.40
N VAL A 133 -6.87 -12.93 17.95
CA VAL A 133 -7.06 -13.46 19.31
C VAL A 133 -6.66 -12.40 20.33
N CYS A 134 -7.54 -12.13 21.31
CA CYS A 134 -7.32 -11.12 22.35
C CYS A 134 -6.94 -11.72 23.69
N GLU A 135 -7.16 -13.03 23.89
CA GLU A 135 -7.02 -13.68 25.19
C GLU A 135 -6.01 -14.83 25.14
N LYS A 136 -5.23 -14.96 26.19
CA LYS A 136 -4.21 -16.01 26.37
C LYS A 136 -4.83 -17.40 26.27
N TYR A 137 -6.00 -17.65 26.91
CA TYR A 137 -6.68 -18.92 26.87
C TYR A 137 -7.03 -19.34 25.44
N GLU A 138 -7.57 -18.42 24.64
CA GLU A 138 -7.95 -18.72 23.24
C GLU A 138 -6.71 -18.96 22.37
N PHE A 139 -5.64 -18.20 22.60
CA PHE A 139 -4.37 -18.40 21.90
C PHE A 139 -3.80 -19.81 22.16
N ASN A 140 -3.74 -20.20 23.45
CA ASN A 140 -3.22 -21.50 23.86
C ASN A 140 -4.08 -22.66 23.32
N ARG A 141 -5.40 -22.46 23.33
CA ARG A 141 -6.34 -23.44 22.76
C ARG A 141 -6.11 -23.63 21.27
N LEU A 142 -5.96 -22.54 20.50
CA LEU A 142 -5.64 -22.60 19.07
C LEU A 142 -4.29 -23.29 18.81
N TYR A 143 -3.26 -22.85 19.53
CA TYR A 143 -1.90 -23.39 19.40
C TYR A 143 -1.88 -24.90 19.60
N ASN A 144 -2.46 -25.38 20.71
CA ASN A 144 -2.47 -26.80 21.04
C ASN A 144 -3.30 -27.59 20.03
N THR A 145 -4.50 -27.09 19.67
CA THR A 145 -5.35 -27.81 18.69
C THR A 145 -4.69 -27.88 17.31
N ILE A 146 -4.04 -26.82 16.84
CA ILE A 146 -3.33 -26.81 15.55
C ILE A 146 -2.18 -27.84 15.57
N LYS A 147 -1.44 -27.90 16.66
CA LYS A 147 -0.32 -28.84 16.82
C LYS A 147 -0.72 -30.30 16.73
N ASP A 148 -1.94 -30.63 17.16
CA ASP A 148 -2.46 -31.99 17.20
C ASP A 148 -3.07 -32.42 15.84
N ILE A 149 -3.18 -31.54 14.86
CA ILE A 149 -3.75 -31.85 13.53
C ILE A 149 -2.62 -31.95 12.48
N PRO A 150 -2.32 -33.17 11.97
CA PRO A 150 -1.17 -33.39 11.09
C PRO A 150 -1.17 -32.56 9.80
N ASP A 151 -2.35 -32.26 9.24
CA ASP A 151 -2.49 -31.50 8.00
C ASP A 151 -2.39 -29.98 8.18
N ILE A 152 -2.28 -29.48 9.41
CA ILE A 152 -2.21 -28.04 9.68
C ILE A 152 -0.85 -27.69 10.30
N PHE A 153 -0.07 -26.93 9.56
CA PHE A 153 1.24 -26.48 10.01
C PHE A 153 1.19 -25.02 10.50
N LEU A 154 1.45 -24.79 11.80
CA LEU A 154 1.61 -23.44 12.33
C LEU A 154 2.93 -22.86 11.85
N GLU A 155 2.89 -22.08 10.76
CA GLU A 155 4.05 -21.43 10.17
C GLU A 155 4.40 -20.13 10.87
N GLY A 156 3.40 -19.39 11.40
CA GLY A 156 3.72 -18.10 12.01
C GLY A 156 2.72 -17.57 13.02
N VAL A 157 3.18 -16.53 13.73
CA VAL A 157 2.34 -15.71 14.63
C VAL A 157 2.63 -14.23 14.36
N PHE A 158 1.59 -13.41 14.38
CA PHE A 158 1.74 -11.97 14.13
C PHE A 158 0.70 -11.10 14.83
N THR A 159 1.09 -9.83 15.02
CA THR A 159 0.17 -8.76 15.42
C THR A 159 0.31 -7.54 14.51
N HIS A 160 -0.45 -6.49 14.80
CA HIS A 160 -0.32 -5.20 14.10
C HIS A 160 -0.46 -4.05 15.10
N PHE A 161 0.54 -3.18 15.12
CA PHE A 161 0.54 -2.02 16.01
C PHE A 161 -0.30 -0.89 15.43
N ALA A 162 -1.10 -0.25 16.27
CA ALA A 162 -2.03 0.80 15.88
C ALA A 162 -1.35 2.17 15.71
N THR A 163 -0.28 2.42 16.47
CA THR A 163 0.40 3.72 16.49
C THR A 163 1.68 3.67 15.67
N PRO A 164 1.80 4.54 14.67
CA PRO A 164 3.01 4.62 13.85
C PRO A 164 4.07 5.51 14.52
N GLY A 165 4.58 5.13 15.72
CA GLY A 165 5.69 5.78 16.38
C GLY A 165 5.50 7.21 16.88
N VAL A 166 4.27 7.71 16.95
CA VAL A 166 3.99 9.05 17.48
C VAL A 166 3.72 9.02 18.99
N ASN A 167 3.30 7.86 19.52
CA ASN A 167 3.04 7.66 20.94
C ASN A 167 3.55 6.25 21.34
N ASP A 168 4.81 6.17 21.72
CA ASP A 168 5.48 4.90 22.00
C ASP A 168 4.93 4.18 23.24
N ARG A 169 4.24 4.89 24.13
CA ARG A 169 3.55 4.25 25.26
C ARG A 169 2.49 3.23 24.78
N TYR A 170 1.79 3.54 23.70
CA TYR A 170 0.78 2.62 23.16
C TYR A 170 1.44 1.43 22.45
N PHE A 171 2.56 1.66 21.78
CA PHE A 171 3.39 0.58 21.22
C PHE A 171 3.88 -0.36 22.32
N ASP A 172 4.43 0.18 23.42
CA ASP A 172 4.91 -0.61 24.54
C ASP A 172 3.79 -1.42 25.19
N LEU A 173 2.61 -0.81 25.36
CA LEU A 173 1.42 -1.49 25.88
C LEU A 173 1.02 -2.65 24.95
N GLN A 174 0.91 -2.42 23.63
CA GLN A 174 0.57 -3.48 22.68
C GLN A 174 1.62 -4.59 22.65
N LEU A 175 2.91 -4.25 22.76
CA LEU A 175 3.98 -5.26 22.82
C LEU A 175 3.91 -6.08 24.11
N LYS A 176 3.60 -5.44 25.23
CA LYS A 176 3.38 -6.13 26.51
C LYS A 176 2.20 -7.08 26.42
N THR A 177 1.04 -6.61 25.94
CA THR A 177 -0.16 -7.45 25.74
C THR A 177 0.11 -8.61 24.78
N PHE A 178 0.86 -8.41 23.69
CA PHE A 178 1.27 -9.50 22.82
C PHE A 178 2.06 -10.57 23.57
N LYS A 179 3.03 -10.16 24.40
CA LYS A 179 3.85 -11.08 25.22
C LYS A 179 2.98 -11.84 26.23
N GLU A 180 2.06 -11.16 26.91
CA GLU A 180 1.14 -11.76 27.89
C GLU A 180 0.23 -12.81 27.24
N ILE A 181 -0.33 -12.53 26.07
CA ILE A 181 -1.20 -13.48 25.34
C ILE A 181 -0.41 -14.72 24.90
N THR A 182 0.88 -14.58 24.59
CA THR A 182 1.68 -15.67 24.01
C THR A 182 2.67 -16.30 25.00
N GLU A 183 2.64 -15.95 26.29
CA GLU A 183 3.71 -16.27 27.25
C GLU A 183 3.89 -17.76 27.51
N ASP A 184 2.84 -18.58 27.37
CA ASP A 184 2.89 -20.03 27.63
C ASP A 184 3.46 -20.81 26.43
N VAL A 185 3.74 -20.14 25.29
CA VAL A 185 4.23 -20.76 24.08
C VAL A 185 5.64 -20.31 23.78
N ASP A 186 6.55 -21.26 23.55
CA ASP A 186 7.89 -20.94 23.07
C ASP A 186 7.86 -20.48 21.61
N LEU A 187 7.74 -19.16 21.42
CA LEU A 187 7.68 -18.55 20.10
C LEU A 187 8.92 -18.82 19.22
N LYS A 188 10.06 -19.22 19.81
CA LYS A 188 11.27 -19.57 19.04
C LYS A 188 11.10 -20.86 18.24
N LYS A 189 10.14 -21.70 18.62
CA LYS A 189 9.79 -22.94 17.89
C LYS A 189 8.86 -22.67 16.70
N ILE A 190 8.29 -21.46 16.57
CA ILE A 190 7.45 -21.08 15.45
C ILE A 190 8.32 -20.44 14.37
N PRO A 191 8.26 -20.93 13.12
CA PRO A 191 9.17 -20.49 12.05
C PRO A 191 9.19 -18.99 11.80
N ILE A 192 8.02 -18.32 11.85
CA ILE A 192 7.89 -16.91 11.47
C ILE A 192 7.15 -16.12 12.55
N ILE A 193 7.84 -15.16 13.16
CA ILE A 193 7.25 -14.17 14.05
C ILE A 193 7.38 -12.80 13.40
N HIS A 194 6.26 -12.20 12.97
CA HIS A 194 6.27 -10.94 12.24
C HIS A 194 5.36 -9.90 12.89
N LEU A 195 5.96 -8.98 13.63
CA LEU A 195 5.26 -7.98 14.42
C LEU A 195 5.28 -6.60 13.74
N SER A 196 6.41 -6.23 13.14
CA SER A 196 6.65 -4.89 12.62
C SER A 196 6.08 -4.68 11.21
N SER A 197 5.43 -3.55 11.00
CA SER A 197 5.08 -2.98 9.70
C SER A 197 6.16 -1.98 9.25
N SER A 198 6.01 -1.41 8.04
CA SER A 198 6.89 -0.34 7.55
C SER A 198 7.08 0.80 8.57
N PHE A 199 6.02 1.22 9.24
CA PHE A 199 6.11 2.27 10.27
C PHE A 199 6.93 1.84 11.48
N ILE A 200 6.67 0.65 11.99
CA ILE A 200 7.34 0.16 13.20
C ILE A 200 8.83 -0.05 12.94
N VAL A 201 9.19 -0.59 11.79
CA VAL A 201 10.58 -0.78 11.38
C VAL A 201 11.35 0.54 11.28
N LEU A 202 10.68 1.61 10.82
CA LEU A 202 11.28 2.95 10.76
C LEU A 202 11.41 3.61 12.13
N ALA A 203 10.47 3.35 13.06
CA ALA A 203 10.31 4.06 14.31
C ALA A 203 10.99 3.40 15.51
N HIS A 204 11.07 2.07 15.50
CA HIS A 204 11.47 1.28 16.66
C HIS A 204 12.65 0.35 16.35
N PRO A 205 13.45 -0.02 17.36
CA PRO A 205 14.41 -1.09 17.26
C PRO A 205 13.72 -2.40 16.85
N LYS A 206 14.50 -3.34 16.34
CA LYS A 206 14.02 -4.70 16.12
C LYS A 206 13.48 -5.29 17.43
N ILE A 207 12.29 -5.87 17.36
CA ILE A 207 11.74 -6.67 18.46
C ILE A 207 12.46 -8.03 18.45
N ASP A 208 13.11 -8.40 19.53
CA ASP A 208 14.06 -9.52 19.58
C ASP A 208 13.48 -10.86 19.09
N ILE A 209 12.22 -11.15 19.44
CA ILE A 209 11.56 -12.38 19.04
C ILE A 209 11.13 -12.40 17.57
N ALA A 210 11.09 -11.22 16.91
CA ALA A 210 10.61 -11.10 15.54
C ALA A 210 11.74 -11.41 14.54
N ASN A 211 11.47 -12.32 13.62
CA ASN A 211 12.38 -12.67 12.52
C ASN A 211 11.82 -12.33 11.15
N GLY A 212 10.60 -11.76 11.10
CA GLY A 212 9.94 -11.30 9.89
C GLY A 212 9.45 -9.85 10.00
N ILE A 213 9.47 -9.12 8.87
CA ILE A 213 8.91 -7.76 8.75
C ILE A 213 7.93 -7.70 7.58
N ARG A 214 6.83 -6.92 7.75
CA ARG A 214 5.85 -6.67 6.69
C ARG A 214 6.12 -5.29 6.08
N ILE A 215 6.54 -5.29 4.82
CA ILE A 215 6.97 -4.11 4.10
C ILE A 215 5.86 -3.72 3.11
N GLY A 216 5.23 -2.59 3.35
CA GLY A 216 4.19 -2.02 2.48
C GLY A 216 4.66 -0.72 1.84
N THR A 217 4.19 0.40 2.32
CA THR A 217 4.34 1.73 1.71
C THR A 217 5.77 2.10 1.31
N ILE A 218 6.77 1.77 2.13
CA ILE A 218 8.18 2.05 1.80
C ILE A 218 8.70 1.21 0.62
N LEU A 219 8.12 0.03 0.37
CA LEU A 219 8.46 -0.80 -0.78
C LEU A 219 8.16 -0.07 -2.10
N TYR A 220 7.10 0.72 -2.11
CA TYR A 220 6.66 1.51 -3.25
C TYR A 220 7.31 2.89 -3.35
N GLY A 221 8.28 3.17 -2.46
CA GLY A 221 9.04 4.42 -2.49
C GLY A 221 8.42 5.59 -1.74
N TYR A 222 7.43 5.35 -0.91
CA TYR A 222 6.78 6.40 -0.14
C TYR A 222 7.23 6.36 1.32
N ASP A 223 8.02 7.36 1.67
CA ASP A 223 8.41 7.58 3.06
C ASP A 223 7.23 8.17 3.82
N ILE A 224 6.82 7.44 4.85
CA ILE A 224 5.69 7.75 5.71
C ILE A 224 6.10 8.38 7.03
N ALA A 225 7.38 8.67 7.18
CA ALA A 225 7.90 9.22 8.43
C ALA A 225 7.35 10.64 8.70
N PRO A 226 6.93 10.92 9.95
CA PRO A 226 6.34 12.22 10.33
C PRO A 226 7.27 13.44 10.17
N HIS A 227 8.58 13.23 10.05
CA HIS A 227 9.57 14.32 9.95
C HIS A 227 9.49 15.14 8.65
N LYS A 228 8.86 14.61 7.60
CA LYS A 228 8.60 15.35 6.35
C LYS A 228 7.40 16.30 6.42
N LEU A 229 6.83 16.50 7.60
CA LEU A 229 5.84 17.55 7.77
C LEU A 229 6.51 18.92 7.57
N SER A 230 5.93 19.73 6.68
CA SER A 230 6.41 21.08 6.35
C SER A 230 6.65 21.94 7.61
N ASN A 231 7.48 22.97 7.51
CA ASN A 231 7.78 23.93 8.59
C ASN A 231 6.60 24.88 8.91
N SER A 232 5.36 24.40 8.90
CA SER A 232 4.23 25.20 9.33
C SER A 232 4.23 25.36 10.85
N PRO A 233 3.67 26.46 11.41
CA PRO A 233 3.58 26.69 12.87
C PRO A 233 2.91 25.52 13.60
N ILE A 234 1.88 24.90 13.02
CA ILE A 234 1.19 23.74 13.57
C ILE A 234 2.14 22.52 13.66
N ASN A 235 3.01 22.35 12.70
CA ASN A 235 3.97 21.24 12.70
C ASN A 235 5.12 21.50 13.66
N LEU A 236 5.50 22.75 13.88
CA LEU A 236 6.45 23.13 14.93
C LEU A 236 5.89 22.79 16.31
N LEU A 237 4.61 23.13 16.59
CA LEU A 237 3.94 22.77 17.84
C LEU A 237 3.85 21.23 18.01
N LYS A 238 3.58 20.50 16.94
CA LYS A 238 3.60 19.02 16.96
C LYS A 238 5.00 18.47 17.26
N LYS A 239 6.05 19.06 16.68
CA LYS A 239 7.45 18.68 16.97
C LYS A 239 7.79 18.94 18.44
N MET A 240 7.41 20.10 18.98
CA MET A 240 7.63 20.44 20.40
C MET A 240 6.87 19.49 21.34
N ARG A 241 5.59 19.21 21.07
CA ARG A 241 4.81 18.23 21.83
C ARG A 241 5.44 16.84 21.78
N ASN A 242 5.86 16.39 20.60
CA ASN A 242 6.50 15.09 20.45
C ASN A 242 7.84 15.03 21.19
N SER A 243 8.62 16.10 21.16
CA SER A 243 9.88 16.21 21.93
C SER A 243 9.63 16.13 23.42
N TYR A 244 8.61 16.83 23.93
CA TYR A 244 8.19 16.76 25.32
C TYR A 244 7.75 15.35 25.72
N LEU A 245 6.90 14.70 24.92
CA LEU A 245 6.42 13.34 25.19
C LEU A 245 7.57 12.33 25.18
N ARG A 246 8.53 12.47 24.29
CA ARG A 246 9.76 11.66 24.26
C ARG A 246 10.54 11.77 25.56
N LYS A 247 10.81 12.99 26.00
CA LYS A 247 11.53 13.25 27.27
C LYS A 247 10.76 12.68 28.46
N LYS A 248 9.43 12.87 28.49
CA LYS A 248 8.55 12.38 29.56
C LYS A 248 8.51 10.85 29.65
N TYR A 249 8.58 10.15 28.53
CA TYR A 249 8.47 8.68 28.45
C TYR A 249 9.79 7.97 28.14
N ASN A 250 10.93 8.67 28.23
CA ASN A 250 12.29 8.15 28.02
C ASN A 250 12.48 7.39 26.71
N ILE A 251 12.00 7.97 25.60
CA ILE A 251 12.01 7.36 24.28
C ILE A 251 13.33 7.67 23.56
N SER A 252 14.13 6.65 23.29
CA SER A 252 15.52 6.79 22.84
C SER A 252 15.75 6.96 21.33
N LYS A 253 14.78 6.64 20.47
CA LYS A 253 14.91 6.75 19.00
C LYS A 253 13.97 7.76 18.36
N THR A 254 14.47 8.44 17.35
CA THR A 254 13.73 9.38 16.53
C THR A 254 13.61 8.86 15.09
N TYR A 255 12.52 9.19 14.39
CA TYR A 255 12.38 8.96 12.95
C TYR A 255 13.48 9.62 12.12
N ASP A 256 14.10 10.69 12.67
CA ASP A 256 15.13 11.46 11.98
C ASP A 256 16.42 10.64 11.75
N ASP A 257 16.61 9.56 12.51
CA ASP A 257 17.83 8.75 12.47
C ASP A 257 17.80 7.64 11.40
N VAL A 258 16.63 7.41 10.78
CA VAL A 258 16.44 6.31 9.83
C VAL A 258 16.12 6.86 8.44
N LYS A 259 17.16 7.23 7.69
CA LYS A 259 17.02 7.56 6.27
C LYS A 259 17.19 6.29 5.43
N ILE A 260 16.19 6.00 4.59
CA ILE A 260 16.28 5.03 3.50
C ILE A 260 16.11 5.82 2.21
N ASP A 261 16.99 5.60 1.25
CA ASP A 261 16.86 6.17 -0.09
C ASP A 261 15.72 5.45 -0.81
N LEU A 262 14.58 6.12 -0.92
CA LEU A 262 13.34 5.62 -1.51
C LEU A 262 12.94 6.48 -2.71
N THR A 263 12.54 5.83 -3.78
CA THR A 263 12.06 6.47 -5.01
C THR A 263 10.63 6.03 -5.28
N PRO A 264 9.64 6.95 -5.38
CA PRO A 264 8.28 6.61 -5.78
C PRO A 264 8.26 5.89 -7.12
N ALA A 265 7.64 4.71 -7.16
CA ALA A 265 7.66 3.85 -8.34
C ALA A 265 6.46 4.04 -9.26
N LEU A 266 5.47 4.88 -8.88
CA LEU A 266 4.23 5.05 -9.64
C LEU A 266 4.10 6.49 -10.13
N LYS A 267 3.81 6.62 -11.44
CA LYS A 267 3.38 7.87 -12.07
C LYS A 267 2.07 7.65 -12.82
N ILE A 268 1.30 8.71 -12.99
CA ILE A 268 0.08 8.69 -13.82
C ILE A 268 0.24 9.75 -14.90
N LYS A 269 0.14 9.30 -16.13
CA LYS A 269 0.34 10.12 -17.33
C LYS A 269 -0.86 10.02 -18.26
N SER A 270 -1.07 11.06 -19.03
CA SER A 270 -2.11 11.13 -20.05
C SER A 270 -1.62 11.93 -21.25
N ASN A 271 -2.36 11.86 -22.35
CA ASN A 271 -2.20 12.73 -23.50
C ASN A 271 -3.37 13.73 -23.58
N ILE A 272 -3.15 14.83 -24.26
CA ILE A 272 -4.20 15.82 -24.53
C ILE A 272 -5.08 15.31 -25.66
N LEU A 273 -6.40 15.23 -25.45
CA LEU A 273 -7.35 14.84 -26.48
C LEU A 273 -7.69 15.99 -27.44
N GLN A 274 -7.82 17.19 -26.88
CA GLN A 274 -8.26 18.37 -27.64
C GLN A 274 -7.68 19.63 -27.04
N LEU A 275 -7.32 20.56 -27.93
CA LEU A 275 -7.02 21.94 -27.61
C LEU A 275 -8.14 22.83 -28.16
N LYS A 276 -8.58 23.82 -27.41
CA LYS A 276 -9.55 24.84 -27.83
C LYS A 276 -9.21 26.21 -27.25
N HIS A 277 -9.71 27.23 -27.93
CA HIS A 277 -9.82 28.56 -27.40
C HIS A 277 -11.24 28.83 -26.93
N ILE A 278 -11.38 29.58 -25.86
CA ILE A 278 -12.66 30.10 -25.38
C ILE A 278 -12.51 31.60 -25.14
N ASP A 279 -13.62 32.34 -25.34
CA ASP A 279 -13.63 33.77 -25.27
C ASP A 279 -14.11 34.29 -23.90
N PRO A 280 -13.88 35.59 -23.57
CA PRO A 280 -14.39 36.18 -22.36
C PRO A 280 -15.89 35.97 -22.22
N GLY A 281 -16.32 35.49 -21.05
CA GLY A 281 -17.74 35.18 -20.77
C GLY A 281 -18.12 33.71 -20.99
N ASP A 282 -17.30 32.94 -21.72
CA ASP A 282 -17.54 31.52 -21.90
C ASP A 282 -17.39 30.74 -20.57
N LYS A 283 -18.23 29.72 -20.42
CA LYS A 283 -18.33 28.91 -19.21
C LYS A 283 -17.83 27.49 -19.44
N VAL A 284 -17.13 26.90 -18.45
CA VAL A 284 -16.53 25.59 -18.58
C VAL A 284 -17.13 24.58 -17.59
N GLY A 285 -17.54 23.43 -18.14
CA GLY A 285 -17.92 22.23 -17.38
C GLY A 285 -19.29 22.33 -16.72
N TYR A 286 -19.59 21.32 -15.89
CA TYR A 286 -20.85 21.24 -15.16
C TYR A 286 -20.99 22.39 -14.16
N GLY A 287 -22.22 22.87 -13.97
CA GLY A 287 -22.55 23.94 -13.03
C GLY A 287 -21.87 25.27 -13.33
N TYR A 288 -21.19 25.40 -14.48
CA TYR A 288 -20.54 26.65 -14.91
C TYR A 288 -19.61 27.26 -13.87
N LYS A 289 -18.85 26.41 -13.15
CA LYS A 289 -17.97 26.79 -12.04
C LYS A 289 -16.77 27.65 -12.46
N TYR A 290 -16.47 27.70 -13.75
CA TYR A 290 -15.45 28.57 -14.30
C TYR A 290 -16.05 29.44 -15.41
N THR A 291 -15.75 30.74 -15.39
CA THR A 291 -16.08 31.66 -16.46
C THR A 291 -14.79 32.35 -16.92
N ALA A 292 -14.52 32.31 -18.21
CA ALA A 292 -13.36 32.95 -18.79
C ALA A 292 -13.42 34.47 -18.66
N LYS A 293 -12.39 35.11 -18.12
CA LYS A 293 -12.28 36.56 -17.99
C LYS A 293 -11.56 37.20 -19.18
N GLU A 294 -10.80 36.40 -19.90
CA GLU A 294 -10.05 36.78 -21.10
C GLU A 294 -10.06 35.60 -22.07
N SER A 295 -9.57 35.80 -23.30
CA SER A 295 -9.41 34.67 -24.23
C SER A 295 -8.33 33.75 -23.73
N VAL A 296 -8.68 32.47 -23.50
CA VAL A 296 -7.79 31.45 -22.91
C VAL A 296 -7.77 30.16 -23.72
N ARG A 297 -6.66 29.44 -23.60
CA ARG A 297 -6.52 28.10 -24.20
C ARG A 297 -6.83 27.02 -23.17
N LEU A 298 -7.55 26.01 -23.61
CA LEU A 298 -7.91 24.83 -22.81
C LEU A 298 -7.39 23.55 -23.44
N ALA A 299 -6.97 22.59 -22.58
CA ALA A 299 -6.85 21.19 -22.95
C ALA A 299 -7.99 20.38 -22.33
N THR A 300 -8.48 19.40 -23.08
CA THR A 300 -9.27 18.28 -22.55
C THR A 300 -8.36 17.08 -22.35
N VAL A 301 -8.33 16.55 -21.12
CA VAL A 301 -7.50 15.39 -20.74
C VAL A 301 -8.39 14.26 -20.25
N PRO A 302 -8.23 13.00 -20.75
CA PRO A 302 -9.15 11.89 -20.49
C PRO A 302 -8.83 11.17 -19.16
N ILE A 303 -9.05 11.87 -18.06
CA ILE A 303 -9.02 11.32 -16.71
C ILE A 303 -10.09 12.03 -15.86
N GLY A 304 -10.77 11.28 -15.00
CA GLY A 304 -11.79 11.83 -14.13
C GLY A 304 -11.97 11.03 -12.85
N PHE A 305 -13.08 11.25 -12.14
CA PHE A 305 -13.31 10.60 -10.85
C PHE A 305 -13.60 9.08 -10.97
N ASP A 306 -14.01 8.54 -12.14
CA ASP A 306 -14.08 7.08 -12.38
C ASP A 306 -12.69 6.44 -12.30
N ASP A 307 -11.65 7.18 -12.66
CA ASP A 307 -10.26 6.75 -12.56
C ASP A 307 -9.67 6.99 -11.15
N GLY A 308 -10.48 7.44 -10.20
CA GLY A 308 -10.06 7.75 -8.84
C GLY A 308 -9.42 9.12 -8.67
N LEU A 309 -9.50 10.02 -9.67
CA LEU A 309 -9.04 11.40 -9.51
C LEU A 309 -9.98 12.13 -8.55
N GLY A 310 -9.47 12.58 -7.42
CA GLY A 310 -10.27 13.31 -6.43
C GLY A 310 -10.81 14.62 -7.00
N ILE A 311 -12.07 14.93 -6.71
CA ILE A 311 -12.82 16.06 -7.30
C ILE A 311 -12.27 17.45 -6.92
N HIS A 312 -11.41 17.52 -5.90
CA HIS A 312 -10.75 18.76 -5.49
C HIS A 312 -9.29 18.85 -5.96
N THR A 313 -8.87 17.97 -6.87
CA THR A 313 -7.53 18.05 -7.48
C THR A 313 -7.42 19.30 -8.35
N LYS A 314 -6.35 20.08 -8.12
CA LYS A 314 -6.25 21.45 -8.68
C LYS A 314 -5.27 21.59 -9.83
N TYR A 315 -4.32 20.66 -9.99
CA TYR A 315 -3.20 20.83 -10.90
C TYR A 315 -2.83 19.57 -11.65
N VAL A 316 -2.34 19.75 -12.86
CA VAL A 316 -1.53 18.78 -13.61
C VAL A 316 -0.16 19.41 -13.92
N VAL A 317 0.80 18.58 -14.34
CA VAL A 317 2.10 19.07 -14.83
C VAL A 317 2.24 18.75 -16.32
N ILE A 318 2.69 19.75 -17.11
CA ILE A 318 3.01 19.59 -18.53
C ILE A 318 4.34 20.30 -18.77
N LYS A 319 5.32 19.67 -19.41
CA LYS A 319 6.67 20.23 -19.62
C LYS A 319 7.30 20.79 -18.33
N GLY A 320 7.09 20.14 -17.18
CA GLY A 320 7.64 20.59 -15.90
C GLY A 320 6.93 21.79 -15.24
N LYS A 321 5.92 22.39 -15.88
CA LYS A 321 5.09 23.48 -15.33
C LYS A 321 3.77 22.96 -14.81
N ARG A 322 3.24 23.59 -13.74
CA ARG A 322 1.91 23.31 -13.20
C ARG A 322 0.85 24.12 -13.94
N PHE A 323 -0.22 23.45 -14.33
CA PHE A 323 -1.40 24.03 -14.96
C PHE A 323 -2.65 23.72 -14.15
N HIS A 324 -3.55 24.70 -14.06
CA HIS A 324 -4.78 24.57 -13.28
C HIS A 324 -5.81 23.70 -13.99
N ILE A 325 -6.42 22.79 -13.24
CA ILE A 325 -7.68 22.17 -13.63
C ILE A 325 -8.79 23.19 -13.35
N ILE A 326 -9.67 23.45 -14.31
CA ILE A 326 -10.74 24.42 -14.23
C ILE A 326 -12.09 23.76 -14.51
N GLY A 327 -13.16 24.37 -13.98
CA GLY A 327 -14.49 23.75 -13.95
C GLY A 327 -14.54 22.55 -13.02
N GLU A 328 -15.59 21.77 -13.08
CA GLU A 328 -15.73 20.53 -12.31
C GLU A 328 -15.01 19.37 -13.00
N ILE A 329 -14.39 18.51 -12.21
CA ILE A 329 -13.85 17.24 -12.70
C ILE A 329 -15.01 16.34 -13.07
N SER A 330 -15.04 15.90 -14.33
CA SER A 330 -16.07 15.00 -14.84
C SER A 330 -15.74 13.54 -14.52
N MET A 331 -16.66 12.63 -14.87
CA MET A 331 -16.46 11.20 -14.69
C MET A 331 -15.14 10.71 -15.33
N CYS A 332 -14.87 11.11 -16.58
CA CYS A 332 -13.75 10.61 -17.38
C CYS A 332 -12.87 11.71 -18.00
N MET A 333 -13.11 12.99 -17.69
CA MET A 333 -12.38 14.10 -18.31
C MET A 333 -12.16 15.25 -17.34
N ILE A 334 -11.08 15.99 -17.58
CA ILE A 334 -10.79 17.28 -16.94
C ILE A 334 -10.50 18.34 -18.00
N SER A 335 -10.78 19.60 -17.68
CA SER A 335 -10.38 20.78 -18.45
C SER A 335 -9.19 21.44 -17.78
N VAL A 336 -8.14 21.73 -18.53
CA VAL A 336 -6.88 22.31 -18.03
C VAL A 336 -6.62 23.63 -18.73
N LEU A 337 -6.40 24.70 -17.95
CA LEU A 337 -6.03 26.03 -18.46
C LEU A 337 -4.57 26.00 -18.91
N LEU A 338 -4.30 26.45 -20.13
CA LEU A 338 -2.97 26.37 -20.76
C LEU A 338 -2.39 27.74 -21.13
N ASP A 339 -1.08 27.82 -21.21
CA ASP A 339 -0.36 28.88 -21.93
C ASP A 339 -0.14 28.49 -23.40
N SER A 340 0.47 29.40 -24.16
CA SER A 340 0.74 29.23 -25.61
C SER A 340 1.80 28.18 -25.93
N THR A 341 2.59 27.73 -24.94
CA THR A 341 3.74 26.83 -25.14
C THR A 341 3.36 25.36 -25.24
N ILE A 342 2.11 25.02 -24.88
CA ILE A 342 1.62 23.62 -24.84
C ILE A 342 0.93 23.26 -26.14
N GLY A 343 1.30 22.10 -26.69
CA GLY A 343 0.71 21.53 -27.92
C GLY A 343 -0.02 20.20 -27.66
N LEU A 344 -0.76 19.73 -28.67
CA LEU A 344 -1.56 18.50 -28.59
C LEU A 344 -0.72 17.24 -28.27
N LYS A 345 0.55 17.22 -28.68
CA LYS A 345 1.46 16.07 -28.44
C LYS A 345 2.13 16.08 -27.07
N ASP A 346 1.91 17.13 -26.27
CA ASP A 346 2.55 17.22 -24.95
C ASP A 346 1.88 16.29 -23.94
N GLN A 347 2.71 15.57 -23.20
CA GLN A 347 2.25 14.63 -22.17
C GLN A 347 1.86 15.36 -20.89
N VAL A 348 0.77 14.94 -20.31
CA VAL A 348 0.24 15.46 -19.04
C VAL A 348 0.59 14.50 -17.93
N THR A 349 1.22 14.98 -16.87
CA THR A 349 1.47 14.23 -15.63
C THR A 349 0.43 14.60 -14.58
N ILE A 350 -0.31 13.63 -14.12
CA ILE A 350 -1.34 13.75 -13.07
C ILE A 350 -0.74 13.42 -11.70
N LEU A 351 0.14 12.44 -11.63
CA LEU A 351 0.90 12.05 -10.45
C LEU A 351 2.36 11.78 -10.84
N GLY A 352 3.30 12.27 -10.06
CA GLY A 352 4.73 12.27 -10.36
C GLY A 352 5.21 13.64 -10.85
N ASP A 353 6.52 13.76 -11.10
CA ASP A 353 7.17 14.93 -11.74
C ASP A 353 6.73 16.30 -11.17
N GLY A 354 6.66 16.41 -9.82
CA GLY A 354 6.26 17.63 -9.12
C GLY A 354 4.85 17.63 -8.52
N ILE A 355 4.03 16.60 -8.80
CA ILE A 355 2.76 16.34 -8.11
C ILE A 355 2.90 15.08 -7.27
N THR A 356 2.82 15.22 -5.94
CA THR A 356 2.97 14.10 -5.01
C THR A 356 1.61 13.58 -4.52
N LEU A 357 1.56 12.32 -4.08
CA LEU A 357 0.39 11.75 -3.41
C LEU A 357 -0.10 12.63 -2.25
N GLY A 358 0.84 13.16 -1.46
CA GLY A 358 0.52 14.03 -0.33
C GLY A 358 -0.10 15.37 -0.74
N MET A 359 0.20 15.89 -1.93
CA MET A 359 -0.46 17.09 -2.47
C MET A 359 -1.91 16.79 -2.84
N ILE A 360 -2.13 15.71 -3.59
CA ILE A 360 -3.48 15.28 -4.00
C ILE A 360 -4.32 14.95 -2.76
N ALA A 361 -3.78 14.20 -1.81
CA ALA A 361 -4.46 13.85 -0.57
C ALA A 361 -4.91 15.09 0.23
N ARG A 362 -4.04 16.10 0.38
CA ARG A 362 -4.40 17.35 1.07
C ARG A 362 -5.51 18.10 0.35
N GLN A 363 -5.45 18.19 -0.98
CA GLN A 363 -6.49 18.88 -1.77
C GLN A 363 -7.85 18.19 -1.62
N ASN A 364 -7.86 16.86 -1.49
CA ASN A 364 -9.06 16.06 -1.41
C ASN A 364 -9.45 15.65 0.02
N HIS A 365 -8.80 16.20 1.05
CA HIS A 365 -9.09 15.93 2.47
C HIS A 365 -9.07 14.44 2.83
N THR A 366 -8.16 13.67 2.22
CA THR A 366 -8.03 12.23 2.41
C THR A 366 -6.59 11.82 2.77
N SER A 367 -6.37 10.52 3.00
CA SER A 367 -5.05 9.97 3.24
C SER A 367 -4.29 9.73 1.93
N PHE A 368 -2.96 9.80 1.97
CA PHE A 368 -2.18 9.45 0.79
C PHE A 368 -2.31 7.96 0.40
N HIS A 369 -2.63 7.08 1.36
CA HIS A 369 -2.92 5.67 1.06
C HIS A 369 -4.19 5.51 0.24
N ASP A 370 -5.23 6.30 0.55
CA ASP A 370 -6.46 6.32 -0.23
C ASP A 370 -6.17 6.75 -1.68
N VAL A 371 -5.42 7.84 -1.86
CA VAL A 371 -5.00 8.27 -3.21
C VAL A 371 -4.19 7.18 -3.90
N LEU A 372 -3.23 6.55 -3.22
CA LEU A 372 -2.34 5.55 -3.80
C LEU A 372 -3.09 4.33 -4.36
N VAL A 373 -4.14 3.86 -3.66
CA VAL A 373 -4.85 2.64 -4.06
C VAL A 373 -6.02 2.91 -5.00
N ASN A 374 -6.57 4.11 -4.99
CA ASN A 374 -7.75 4.45 -5.79
C ASN A 374 -7.39 5.19 -7.08
N LEU A 375 -6.41 6.09 -7.06
CA LEU A 375 -6.02 6.85 -8.25
C LEU A 375 -5.39 5.92 -9.29
N GLY A 376 -6.01 5.88 -10.45
CA GLY A 376 -5.59 5.04 -11.55
C GLY A 376 -6.03 3.56 -11.45
N LYS A 377 -6.92 3.19 -10.51
CA LYS A 377 -7.33 1.78 -10.33
C LYS A 377 -7.89 1.14 -11.60
N ASN A 378 -8.58 1.91 -12.45
CA ASN A 378 -9.20 1.47 -13.70
C ASN A 378 -8.31 1.66 -14.93
N LEU A 379 -7.07 2.14 -14.75
CA LEU A 379 -6.16 2.43 -15.85
C LEU A 379 -5.25 1.24 -16.20
N PRO A 380 -4.79 1.11 -17.44
CA PRO A 380 -3.76 0.14 -17.79
C PRO A 380 -2.45 0.49 -17.09
N ARG A 381 -1.68 -0.55 -16.70
CA ARG A 381 -0.33 -0.41 -16.14
C ARG A 381 0.71 -0.65 -17.21
N VAL A 382 1.63 0.28 -17.34
CA VAL A 382 2.79 0.22 -18.23
C VAL A 382 4.03 0.08 -17.35
N TYR A 383 4.75 -1.03 -17.49
CA TYR A 383 5.94 -1.32 -16.70
C TYR A 383 7.18 -0.90 -17.45
N ILE A 384 8.01 -0.09 -16.76
CA ILE A 384 9.27 0.44 -17.28
C ILE A 384 10.43 -0.23 -16.55
N LYS A 385 11.43 -0.66 -17.30
CA LYS A 385 12.71 -1.17 -16.80
C LYS A 385 13.83 -0.68 -17.72
N ASP A 386 14.93 -0.21 -17.14
CA ASP A 386 16.07 0.39 -17.87
C ASP A 386 15.61 1.48 -18.87
N GLY A 387 14.64 2.31 -18.44
CA GLY A 387 14.04 3.37 -19.23
C GLY A 387 13.17 2.89 -20.40
N LYS A 388 12.93 1.57 -20.56
CA LYS A 388 12.16 0.99 -21.64
C LYS A 388 10.87 0.32 -21.15
N ARG A 389 9.82 0.39 -21.95
CA ARG A 389 8.60 -0.36 -21.69
C ARG A 389 8.85 -1.85 -21.89
N VAL A 390 8.66 -2.64 -20.82
CA VAL A 390 8.85 -4.11 -20.83
C VAL A 390 7.53 -4.89 -20.81
N ALA A 391 6.47 -4.31 -20.28
CA ALA A 391 5.15 -4.95 -20.24
C ALA A 391 4.02 -3.93 -20.18
N MET A 392 2.81 -4.39 -20.48
CA MET A 392 1.57 -3.67 -20.21
C MET A 392 0.50 -4.66 -19.78
N VAL A 393 -0.14 -4.36 -18.67
CA VAL A 393 -1.31 -5.10 -18.16
C VAL A 393 -2.53 -4.20 -18.32
N LYS A 394 -3.50 -4.68 -19.11
CA LYS A 394 -4.81 -4.01 -19.25
C LYS A 394 -5.66 -4.30 -18.02
N TYR A 395 -6.45 -3.33 -17.62
CA TYR A 395 -7.47 -3.57 -16.61
C TYR A 395 -8.63 -4.35 -17.23
N ASN A 396 -8.83 -5.61 -16.81
CA ASN A 396 -9.98 -6.40 -17.24
C ASN A 396 -11.14 -6.21 -16.26
N LYS A 397 -12.22 -5.56 -16.69
CA LYS A 397 -13.48 -5.43 -15.94
C LYS A 397 -14.40 -6.65 -16.04
N SER A 398 -14.06 -7.65 -16.81
CA SER A 398 -14.99 -8.74 -17.15
C SER A 398 -14.36 -10.13 -17.14
N GLU A 399 -14.18 -10.70 -15.96
CA GLU A 399 -14.40 -12.13 -15.80
C GLU A 399 -15.79 -12.29 -15.18
N VAL A 400 -16.81 -12.49 -16.00
CA VAL A 400 -18.12 -12.97 -15.54
C VAL A 400 -17.91 -14.46 -15.26
N SER A 401 -17.79 -14.84 -13.99
CA SER A 401 -17.93 -16.23 -13.59
C SER A 401 -19.38 -16.65 -13.88
N LYS A 402 -19.56 -17.56 -14.83
CA LYS A 402 -20.80 -18.31 -15.00
C LYS A 402 -20.97 -19.32 -13.89
#